data_a40acf6de76c887d5bb4b0b9b88e2520
#
_entry.id   a40acf6de76c887d5bb4b0b9b88e2520
#
_cell.length_a   1.000
_cell.length_b   1.000
_cell.length_c   1.000
_cell.angle_alpha   90.00
_cell.angle_beta   90.00
_cell.angle_gamma   90.00
#
_symmetry.space_group_name_H-M   'P 1'
#
loop_
_entity.id
_entity.type
_entity.pdbx_description
1 polymer ?
#
loop_
_entity_poly.entity_id
_entity_poly.type
_entity_poly.pdbx_seq_one_letter_code
_entity_poly.pdbx_strand_id
1 'polypeptide(L)'
;LSNAMPELVSDGGVGGRFNLRAIPNDEPGMTPLQIWCNESQERYVLAVMPERFDVFEGFCKRERAQYAVIGEATAERRVVLEDPYFGNKPIDLPLDFLLGKPPRVHKKVVSAVQNSPEFNEEGICIKDACERVLRLPSVAEKTFLITIGDRSVTGSVARDQMVGPWQVPVSDVAVTAASYDSYHGEAGAMG
;
A
#
# COMPACT_ATOMS: atom_id res chain seq x y z
N LEU A 1 11.08 1.20 -2.75
CA LEU A 1 12.26 0.49 -3.26
C LEU A 1 12.61 -0.73 -2.40
N SER A 2 12.42 -0.64 -1.10
CA SER A 2 12.74 -1.70 -0.12
C SER A 2 12.09 -3.06 -0.41
N ASN A 3 10.94 -3.07 -1.08
CA ASN A 3 10.25 -4.29 -1.50
C ASN A 3 10.61 -4.65 -2.96
N ALA A 4 10.40 -3.72 -3.88
CA ALA A 4 10.52 -3.97 -5.31
C ALA A 4 11.91 -4.48 -5.74
N MET A 5 12.99 -3.97 -5.15
CA MET A 5 14.34 -4.36 -5.55
C MET A 5 14.71 -5.78 -5.10
N PRO A 6 14.50 -6.19 -3.82
CA PRO A 6 14.71 -7.57 -3.41
C PRO A 6 13.82 -8.58 -4.14
N GLU A 7 12.54 -8.23 -4.36
CA GLU A 7 11.59 -9.08 -5.08
C GLU A 7 12.02 -9.29 -6.53
N LEU A 8 12.36 -8.21 -7.26
CA LEU A 8 12.80 -8.29 -8.65
C LEU A 8 13.99 -9.23 -8.85
N VAL A 9 15.03 -9.10 -8.01
CA VAL A 9 16.21 -9.96 -8.13
C VAL A 9 15.93 -11.40 -7.66
N SER A 10 15.05 -11.57 -6.67
CA SER A 10 14.61 -12.88 -6.21
C SER A 10 13.84 -13.64 -7.29
N ASP A 11 12.89 -12.96 -7.96
CA ASP A 11 12.10 -13.53 -9.05
C ASP A 11 12.98 -13.89 -10.25
N GLY A 12 14.03 -13.10 -10.50
CA GLY A 12 15.06 -13.41 -11.49
C GLY A 12 15.99 -14.54 -11.08
N GLY A 13 15.88 -15.11 -9.88
CA GLY A 13 16.74 -16.19 -9.38
C GLY A 13 18.17 -15.75 -9.04
N VAL A 14 18.42 -14.45 -8.93
CA VAL A 14 19.74 -13.82 -8.72
C VAL A 14 19.74 -13.00 -7.43
N GLY A 15 20.86 -12.37 -7.09
CA GLY A 15 20.94 -11.33 -6.08
C GLY A 15 21.15 -9.96 -6.70
N GLY A 16 21.45 -8.97 -5.87
CA GLY A 16 21.72 -7.62 -6.34
C GLY A 16 22.62 -6.82 -5.41
N ARG A 17 23.43 -5.97 -6.01
CA ARG A 17 24.23 -4.96 -5.33
C ARG A 17 23.76 -3.59 -5.77
N PHE A 18 23.40 -2.75 -4.83
CA PHE A 18 22.77 -1.46 -5.06
C PHE A 18 23.53 -0.33 -4.37
N ASN A 19 23.60 0.80 -5.03
CA ASN A 19 24.16 2.04 -4.50
C ASN A 19 23.01 2.96 -4.06
N LEU A 20 22.87 3.18 -2.76
CA LEU A 20 21.82 4.01 -2.19
C LEU A 20 21.86 5.45 -2.74
N ARG A 21 23.04 6.00 -2.95
CA ARG A 21 23.19 7.40 -3.37
C ARG A 21 23.04 7.60 -4.88
N ALA A 22 22.95 6.53 -5.66
CA ALA A 22 22.60 6.59 -7.08
C ALA A 22 21.07 6.73 -7.28
N ILE A 23 20.27 6.53 -6.25
CA ILE A 23 18.81 6.72 -6.29
C ILE A 23 18.53 8.22 -6.41
N PRO A 24 17.83 8.67 -7.48
CA PRO A 24 17.47 10.08 -7.64
C PRO A 24 16.67 10.59 -6.45
N ASN A 25 17.09 11.70 -5.89
CA ASN A 25 16.50 12.30 -4.71
C ASN A 25 16.73 13.82 -4.71
N ASP A 26 15.64 14.59 -4.70
CA ASP A 26 15.67 16.05 -4.66
C ASP A 26 15.70 16.61 -3.22
N GLU A 27 15.57 15.74 -2.22
CA GLU A 27 15.65 16.11 -0.80
C GLU A 27 17.00 15.66 -0.20
N PRO A 28 18.00 16.55 -0.13
CA PRO A 28 19.36 16.18 0.31
C PRO A 28 19.45 15.77 1.78
N GLY A 29 18.45 16.12 2.58
CA GLY A 29 18.39 15.78 4.02
C GLY A 29 17.89 14.38 4.33
N MET A 30 17.46 13.59 3.33
CA MET A 30 16.97 12.24 3.56
C MET A 30 18.05 11.30 4.11
N THR A 31 17.69 10.61 5.20
CA THR A 31 18.49 9.53 5.77
C THR A 31 18.48 8.29 4.85
N PRO A 32 19.45 7.37 5.01
CA PRO A 32 19.46 6.10 4.27
C PRO A 32 18.14 5.33 4.35
N LEU A 33 17.54 5.28 5.55
CA LEU A 33 16.24 4.63 5.75
C LEU A 33 15.12 5.30 4.95
N GLN A 34 15.07 6.63 4.97
CA GLN A 34 14.06 7.38 4.21
C GLN A 34 14.21 7.21 2.71
N ILE A 35 15.44 7.20 2.17
CA ILE A 35 15.67 6.96 0.75
C ILE A 35 15.22 5.54 0.35
N TRP A 36 15.60 4.53 1.14
CA TRP A 36 15.32 3.13 0.83
C TRP A 36 13.84 2.77 1.00
N CYS A 37 13.21 3.21 2.08
CA CYS A 37 11.82 2.89 2.43
C CYS A 37 10.82 3.96 1.98
N ASN A 38 11.22 4.90 1.13
CA ASN A 38 10.31 5.92 0.61
C ASN A 38 9.26 5.28 -0.31
N GLU A 39 7.99 5.55 -0.03
CA GLU A 39 6.83 5.10 -0.81
C GLU A 39 6.42 6.12 -1.88
N SER A 40 7.37 6.81 -2.51
CA SER A 40 7.08 7.70 -3.63
C SER A 40 6.39 6.94 -4.76
N GLN A 41 5.35 7.54 -5.29
CA GLN A 41 4.54 6.96 -6.35
C GLN A 41 5.27 7.01 -7.70
N GLU A 42 4.81 6.18 -8.64
CA GLU A 42 5.28 6.17 -10.05
C GLU A 42 6.79 5.95 -10.20
N ARG A 43 7.42 5.24 -9.27
CA ARG A 43 8.80 4.78 -9.41
C ARG A 43 8.85 3.31 -9.79
N TYR A 44 9.49 3.04 -10.90
CA TYR A 44 9.65 1.69 -11.44
C TYR A 44 11.09 1.23 -11.30
N VAL A 45 11.28 -0.05 -11.01
CA VAL A 45 12.58 -0.73 -11.02
C VAL A 45 12.59 -1.72 -12.16
N LEU A 46 13.61 -1.64 -13.01
CA LEU A 46 13.76 -2.51 -14.17
C LEU A 46 15.12 -3.21 -14.14
N ALA A 47 15.12 -4.48 -14.52
CA ALA A 47 16.34 -5.20 -14.86
C ALA A 47 16.55 -5.10 -16.38
N VAL A 48 17.57 -4.40 -16.80
CA VAL A 48 17.89 -4.16 -18.21
C VAL A 48 19.17 -4.89 -18.56
N MET A 49 19.15 -5.68 -19.61
CA MET A 49 20.33 -6.37 -20.12
C MET A 49 21.34 -5.33 -20.65
N PRO A 50 22.66 -5.51 -20.39
CA PRO A 50 23.68 -4.55 -20.83
C PRO A 50 23.58 -4.21 -22.33
N GLU A 51 23.31 -5.20 -23.17
CA GLU A 51 23.21 -5.05 -24.64
C GLU A 51 21.96 -4.26 -25.07
N ARG A 52 21.00 -4.06 -24.17
CA ARG A 52 19.77 -3.29 -24.40
C ARG A 52 19.78 -1.92 -23.73
N PHE A 53 20.81 -1.61 -22.99
CA PHE A 53 20.86 -0.38 -22.20
C PHE A 53 20.80 0.88 -23.07
N ASP A 54 21.53 0.93 -24.17
CA ASP A 54 21.52 2.08 -25.09
C ASP A 54 20.13 2.34 -25.69
N VAL A 55 19.39 1.26 -25.99
CA VAL A 55 18.02 1.35 -26.50
C VAL A 55 17.09 1.91 -25.42
N PHE A 56 17.21 1.40 -24.19
CA PHE A 56 16.43 1.88 -23.05
C PHE A 56 16.73 3.37 -22.78
N GLU A 57 18.01 3.74 -22.74
CA GLU A 57 18.42 5.13 -22.56
C GLU A 57 17.86 6.05 -23.66
N GLY A 58 17.88 5.58 -24.91
CA GLY A 58 17.30 6.29 -26.04
C GLY A 58 15.80 6.58 -25.85
N PHE A 59 15.04 5.61 -25.35
CA PHE A 59 13.63 5.82 -25.01
C PHE A 59 13.44 6.82 -23.87
N CYS A 60 14.21 6.70 -22.80
CA CYS A 60 14.15 7.64 -21.68
C CYS A 60 14.44 9.09 -22.12
N LYS A 61 15.45 9.29 -22.94
CA LYS A 61 15.80 10.60 -23.51
C LYS A 61 14.67 11.17 -24.39
N ARG A 62 14.09 10.33 -25.26
CA ARG A 62 12.99 10.72 -26.15
C ARG A 62 11.75 11.15 -25.35
N GLU A 63 11.39 10.38 -24.34
CA GLU A 63 10.20 10.62 -23.50
C GLU A 63 10.48 11.61 -22.34
N ARG A 64 11.71 12.10 -22.19
CA ARG A 64 12.14 12.93 -21.05
C ARG A 64 11.89 12.25 -19.70
N ALA A 65 11.96 10.93 -19.66
CA ALA A 65 11.82 10.14 -18.46
C ALA A 65 13.14 10.13 -17.67
N GLN A 66 13.08 10.50 -16.41
CA GLN A 66 14.26 10.41 -15.54
C GLN A 66 14.56 8.94 -15.22
N TYR A 67 15.82 8.58 -15.23
CA TYR A 67 16.27 7.25 -14.85
C TYR A 67 17.66 7.33 -14.20
N ALA A 68 18.01 6.32 -13.45
CA ALA A 68 19.36 6.15 -12.92
C ALA A 68 19.71 4.65 -12.84
N VAL A 69 20.97 4.34 -13.11
CA VAL A 69 21.51 3.00 -12.85
C VAL A 69 21.88 2.94 -11.37
N ILE A 70 21.14 2.18 -10.60
CA ILE A 70 21.24 2.13 -9.14
C ILE A 70 21.97 0.88 -8.65
N GLY A 71 22.29 -0.06 -9.52
CA GLY A 71 22.99 -1.28 -9.16
C GLY A 71 23.05 -2.29 -10.28
N GLU A 72 23.46 -3.48 -9.91
CA GLU A 72 23.62 -4.63 -10.81
C GLU A 72 23.10 -5.91 -10.17
N ALA A 73 22.63 -6.82 -11.02
CA ALA A 73 22.29 -8.18 -10.60
C ALA A 73 23.57 -9.00 -10.37
N THR A 74 23.56 -9.86 -9.36
CA THR A 74 24.70 -10.70 -8.98
C THR A 74 24.32 -12.17 -8.97
N ALA A 75 25.29 -13.05 -9.21
CA ALA A 75 25.05 -14.50 -9.17
C ALA A 75 24.74 -15.00 -7.75
N GLU A 76 25.29 -14.38 -6.73
CA GLU A 76 24.99 -14.71 -5.32
C GLU A 76 23.60 -14.20 -4.95
N ARG A 77 22.75 -15.08 -4.42
CA ARG A 77 21.39 -14.71 -3.95
C ARG A 77 21.42 -13.91 -2.65
N ARG A 78 21.89 -12.70 -2.76
CA ARG A 78 22.11 -11.77 -1.66
C ARG A 78 21.72 -10.36 -2.08
N VAL A 79 21.16 -9.59 -1.18
CA VAL A 79 20.95 -8.15 -1.37
C VAL A 79 22.00 -7.40 -0.60
N VAL A 80 22.77 -6.60 -1.33
CA VAL A 80 23.76 -5.69 -0.76
C VAL A 80 23.38 -4.27 -1.15
N LEU A 81 23.07 -3.44 -0.14
CA LEU A 81 22.86 -2.01 -0.30
C LEU A 81 24.07 -1.28 0.28
N GLU A 82 24.75 -0.51 -0.56
CA GLU A 82 25.92 0.26 -0.16
C GLU A 82 25.57 1.74 -0.04
N ASP A 83 26.04 2.38 1.02
CA ASP A 83 26.00 3.83 1.17
C ASP A 83 27.42 4.40 1.08
N PRO A 84 27.85 4.90 -0.08
CA PRO A 84 29.17 5.50 -0.23
C PRO A 84 29.40 6.74 0.62
N TYR A 85 28.33 7.46 0.99
CA TYR A 85 28.42 8.66 1.80
C TYR A 85 28.90 8.35 3.22
N PHE A 86 28.34 7.29 3.84
CA PHE A 86 28.75 6.84 5.17
C PHE A 86 29.82 5.74 5.13
N GLY A 87 30.18 5.23 3.94
CA GLY A 87 31.18 4.16 3.79
C GLY A 87 30.73 2.83 4.42
N ASN A 88 29.44 2.54 4.45
CA ASN A 88 28.89 1.34 5.07
C ASN A 88 27.92 0.60 4.15
N LYS A 89 27.41 -0.53 4.64
CA LYS A 89 26.40 -1.35 3.98
C LYS A 89 25.17 -1.45 4.87
N PRO A 90 24.17 -0.57 4.68
CA PRO A 90 22.93 -0.62 5.46
C PRO A 90 22.19 -1.96 5.36
N ILE A 91 22.32 -2.65 4.22
CA ILE A 91 21.78 -4.00 4.03
C ILE A 91 22.88 -4.89 3.41
N ASP A 92 23.08 -6.04 4.01
CA ASP A 92 23.96 -7.11 3.50
C ASP A 92 23.40 -8.45 3.97
N LEU A 93 22.35 -8.95 3.27
CA LEU A 93 21.56 -10.08 3.73
C LEU A 93 21.29 -11.08 2.60
N PRO A 94 21.32 -12.40 2.89
CA PRO A 94 20.82 -13.39 1.97
C PRO A 94 19.34 -13.17 1.64
N LEU A 95 18.94 -13.37 0.38
CA LEU A 95 17.54 -13.24 -0.04
C LEU A 95 16.60 -14.19 0.71
N ASP A 96 17.05 -15.40 1.02
CA ASP A 96 16.26 -16.38 1.76
C ASP A 96 15.95 -15.92 3.20
N PHE A 97 16.76 -15.05 3.76
CA PHE A 97 16.47 -14.41 5.04
C PHE A 97 15.43 -13.31 4.90
N LEU A 98 15.50 -12.50 3.84
CA LEU A 98 14.57 -11.38 3.60
C LEU A 98 13.19 -11.85 3.16
N LEU A 99 13.15 -12.81 2.22
CA LEU A 99 11.93 -13.26 1.55
C LEU A 99 11.55 -14.71 1.90
N GLY A 100 12.29 -15.32 2.82
CA GLY A 100 12.03 -16.68 3.28
C GLY A 100 10.75 -16.79 4.10
N LYS A 101 10.28 -18.02 4.24
CA LYS A 101 9.10 -18.27 5.07
C LYS A 101 9.46 -18.11 6.55
N PRO A 102 8.72 -17.32 7.33
CA PRO A 102 8.93 -17.23 8.76
C PRO A 102 8.70 -18.58 9.43
N PRO A 103 9.35 -18.86 10.57
CA PRO A 103 9.11 -20.07 11.35
C PRO A 103 7.61 -20.24 11.65
N ARG A 104 7.12 -21.47 11.60
CA ARG A 104 5.74 -21.75 11.99
C ARG A 104 5.52 -21.39 13.46
N VAL A 105 4.60 -20.48 13.70
CA VAL A 105 4.18 -20.13 15.05
C VAL A 105 3.14 -21.14 15.53
N HIS A 106 3.47 -21.89 16.59
CA HIS A 106 2.53 -22.76 17.29
C HIS A 106 1.83 -21.95 18.40
N LYS A 107 0.55 -21.64 18.19
CA LYS A 107 -0.29 -21.01 19.23
C LYS A 107 -1.11 -22.10 19.92
N LYS A 108 -0.83 -22.35 21.20
CA LYS A 108 -1.70 -23.14 22.08
C LYS A 108 -2.64 -22.17 22.79
N VAL A 109 -3.92 -22.28 22.45
CA VAL A 109 -4.95 -21.44 23.06
C VAL A 109 -5.85 -22.35 23.89
N VAL A 110 -6.12 -21.93 25.11
CA VAL A 110 -7.14 -22.56 25.98
C VAL A 110 -8.27 -21.55 26.15
N SER A 111 -9.50 -22.03 26.06
CA SER A 111 -10.65 -21.19 26.36
C SER A 111 -10.67 -20.91 27.86
N ALA A 112 -10.58 -19.63 28.22
CA ALA A 112 -10.81 -19.19 29.58
C ALA A 112 -12.28 -18.88 29.74
N VAL A 113 -12.91 -19.51 30.74
CA VAL A 113 -14.27 -19.12 31.15
C VAL A 113 -14.13 -17.81 31.92
N GLN A 114 -14.53 -16.71 31.30
CA GLN A 114 -14.65 -15.45 31.99
C GLN A 114 -16.01 -15.44 32.76
N ASN A 115 -15.93 -15.53 34.07
CA ASN A 115 -17.07 -15.26 34.91
C ASN A 115 -17.25 -13.73 34.97
N SER A 116 -18.02 -13.19 34.05
CA SER A 116 -18.46 -11.80 34.15
C SER A 116 -19.52 -11.69 35.25
N PRO A 117 -19.47 -10.64 36.07
CA PRO A 117 -20.57 -10.38 37.00
C PRO A 117 -21.88 -10.19 36.21
N GLU A 118 -23.00 -10.55 36.83
CA GLU A 118 -24.32 -10.29 36.25
C GLU A 118 -24.45 -8.79 35.94
N PHE A 119 -25.06 -8.49 34.80
CA PHE A 119 -25.31 -7.10 34.41
C PHE A 119 -26.38 -6.50 35.33
N ASN A 120 -26.04 -5.42 36.03
CA ASN A 120 -26.97 -4.69 36.86
C ASN A 120 -27.65 -3.57 36.07
N GLU A 121 -28.98 -3.66 35.90
CA GLU A 121 -29.76 -2.67 35.16
C GLU A 121 -30.27 -1.51 36.07
N GLU A 122 -30.03 -1.60 37.37
CA GLU A 122 -30.52 -0.61 38.34
C GLU A 122 -29.91 0.77 38.05
N GLY A 123 -30.77 1.78 37.93
CA GLY A 123 -30.39 3.15 37.66
C GLY A 123 -30.02 3.46 36.19
N ILE A 124 -30.21 2.52 35.27
CA ILE A 124 -29.98 2.78 33.84
C ILE A 124 -31.20 3.47 33.22
N CYS A 125 -30.96 4.68 32.70
CA CYS A 125 -31.92 5.37 31.86
C CYS A 125 -31.71 4.97 30.41
N ILE A 126 -32.73 4.32 29.81
CA ILE A 126 -32.68 3.84 28.41
C ILE A 126 -32.36 4.99 27.42
N LYS A 127 -33.01 6.16 27.63
CA LYS A 127 -32.76 7.33 26.78
C LYS A 127 -31.30 7.75 26.80
N ASP A 128 -30.70 7.86 27.97
CA ASP A 128 -29.30 8.24 28.12
C ASP A 128 -28.35 7.17 27.54
N ALA A 129 -28.71 5.91 27.70
CA ALA A 129 -27.97 4.80 27.10
C ALA A 129 -27.99 4.86 25.56
N CYS A 130 -29.16 5.09 24.97
CA CYS A 130 -29.32 5.27 23.53
C CYS A 130 -28.48 6.46 23.01
N GLU A 131 -28.56 7.61 23.68
CA GLU A 131 -27.77 8.78 23.29
C GLU A 131 -26.26 8.52 23.36
N ARG A 132 -25.80 7.79 24.37
CA ARG A 132 -24.39 7.40 24.49
C ARG A 132 -23.95 6.44 23.38
N VAL A 133 -24.81 5.44 23.08
CA VAL A 133 -24.54 4.48 22.00
C VAL A 133 -24.43 5.19 20.65
N LEU A 134 -25.35 6.11 20.35
CA LEU A 134 -25.31 6.88 19.10
C LEU A 134 -24.07 7.78 18.97
N ARG A 135 -23.41 8.13 20.07
CA ARG A 135 -22.18 8.92 20.08
C ARG A 135 -20.90 8.08 20.05
N LEU A 136 -20.99 6.76 20.15
CA LEU A 136 -19.80 5.90 20.06
C LEU A 136 -19.18 6.04 18.67
N PRO A 137 -17.84 6.15 18.54
CA PRO A 137 -17.17 6.26 17.25
C PRO A 137 -17.50 5.12 16.29
N SER A 138 -17.79 3.93 16.79
CA SER A 138 -18.19 2.76 16.00
C SER A 138 -19.64 2.84 15.47
N VAL A 139 -20.49 3.67 16.06
CA VAL A 139 -21.92 3.80 15.72
C VAL A 139 -22.25 5.15 15.09
N ALA A 140 -21.55 6.20 15.52
CA ALA A 140 -21.79 7.57 15.09
C ALA A 140 -21.70 7.72 13.56
N GLU A 141 -22.25 8.79 13.07
CA GLU A 141 -22.30 9.18 11.67
C GLU A 141 -20.88 9.19 11.03
N LYS A 142 -20.77 8.72 9.79
CA LYS A 142 -19.49 8.49 9.08
C LYS A 142 -19.34 9.29 7.79
N THR A 143 -20.19 10.26 7.52
CA THR A 143 -20.14 11.09 6.29
C THR A 143 -18.75 11.69 6.05
N PHE A 144 -18.04 12.05 7.12
CA PHE A 144 -16.69 12.59 7.02
C PHE A 144 -15.70 11.63 6.32
N LEU A 145 -15.85 10.31 6.51
CA LEU A 145 -14.99 9.32 5.85
C LEU A 145 -15.22 9.28 4.34
N ILE A 146 -16.45 9.52 3.92
CA ILE A 146 -16.81 9.55 2.49
C ILE A 146 -16.31 10.84 1.83
N THR A 147 -16.25 11.93 2.58
CA THR A 147 -15.91 13.26 2.05
C THR A 147 -14.42 13.57 2.04
N ILE A 148 -13.62 12.91 2.89
CA ILE A 148 -12.17 13.13 2.97
C ILE A 148 -11.35 12.23 2.05
N GLY A 149 -11.92 11.14 1.55
CA GLY A 149 -11.29 10.20 0.62
C GLY A 149 -11.85 10.31 -0.79
N ASP A 150 -11.27 9.55 -1.71
CA ASP A 150 -11.77 9.42 -3.07
C ASP A 150 -13.14 8.74 -3.06
N ARG A 151 -14.17 9.50 -3.38
CA ARG A 151 -15.55 9.04 -3.36
C ARG A 151 -15.92 8.19 -4.56
N SER A 152 -15.52 8.66 -5.73
CA SER A 152 -15.80 8.03 -6.99
C SER A 152 -14.57 8.08 -7.89
N VAL A 153 -14.09 6.92 -8.32
CA VAL A 153 -12.92 6.79 -9.19
C VAL A 153 -13.37 6.15 -10.50
N THR A 154 -12.66 6.37 -11.59
CA THR A 154 -12.85 5.78 -12.92
C THR A 154 -13.88 6.45 -13.85
N GLY A 155 -14.80 7.25 -13.37
CA GLY A 155 -15.77 7.95 -14.22
C GLY A 155 -16.91 7.10 -14.78
N SER A 156 -16.95 5.79 -14.51
CA SER A 156 -18.03 4.88 -14.95
C SER A 156 -19.11 4.69 -13.88
N VAL A 157 -19.13 5.53 -12.85
CA VAL A 157 -20.12 5.45 -11.78
C VAL A 157 -21.44 6.04 -12.24
N ALA A 158 -22.47 5.18 -12.36
CA ALA A 158 -23.84 5.60 -12.70
C ALA A 158 -24.66 5.99 -11.46
N ARG A 159 -24.33 5.40 -10.32
CA ARG A 159 -24.95 5.73 -9.03
C ARG A 159 -23.89 5.69 -7.92
N ASP A 160 -23.64 6.82 -7.28
CA ASP A 160 -22.78 6.90 -6.12
C ASP A 160 -23.61 6.93 -4.80
N GLN A 161 -22.91 6.99 -3.68
CA GLN A 161 -23.51 6.98 -2.34
C GLN A 161 -24.26 8.25 -1.99
N MET A 162 -24.02 9.36 -2.67
CA MET A 162 -24.64 10.65 -2.38
C MET A 162 -25.94 10.81 -3.17
N VAL A 163 -27.00 11.26 -2.52
CA VAL A 163 -28.36 11.34 -3.11
C VAL A 163 -28.93 12.74 -2.98
N GLY A 164 -29.57 13.17 -4.07
CA GLY A 164 -30.35 14.41 -4.15
C GLY A 164 -29.52 15.69 -4.07
N PRO A 165 -30.18 16.87 -4.02
CA PRO A 165 -29.50 18.17 -4.05
C PRO A 165 -28.67 18.43 -2.79
N TRP A 166 -29.00 17.76 -1.69
CA TRP A 166 -28.30 17.89 -0.41
C TRP A 166 -27.11 16.95 -0.27
N GLN A 167 -26.87 16.07 -1.26
CA GLN A 167 -25.76 15.13 -1.27
C GLN A 167 -25.69 14.30 0.03
N VAL A 168 -26.81 13.67 0.40
CA VAL A 168 -26.90 12.86 1.61
C VAL A 168 -26.42 11.43 1.29
N PRO A 169 -25.54 10.82 2.12
CA PRO A 169 -24.96 9.50 1.86
C PRO A 169 -25.93 8.36 2.26
N VAL A 170 -27.05 8.25 1.57
CA VAL A 170 -28.14 7.30 1.86
C VAL A 170 -28.37 6.27 0.76
N SER A 171 -27.49 6.20 -0.25
CA SER A 171 -27.60 5.17 -1.27
C SER A 171 -26.95 3.88 -0.80
N ASP A 172 -27.73 2.81 -0.70
CA ASP A 172 -27.27 1.48 -0.28
C ASP A 172 -26.82 0.61 -1.49
N VAL A 173 -26.68 1.21 -2.63
CA VAL A 173 -26.28 0.54 -3.88
C VAL A 173 -25.21 1.33 -4.60
N ALA A 174 -24.21 0.61 -5.10
CA ALA A 174 -23.25 1.12 -6.09
C ALA A 174 -23.64 0.61 -7.46
N VAL A 175 -23.71 1.48 -8.45
CA VAL A 175 -23.98 1.10 -9.85
C VAL A 175 -22.89 1.66 -10.74
N THR A 176 -22.25 0.78 -11.51
CA THR A 176 -21.21 1.13 -12.48
C THR A 176 -21.65 0.77 -13.89
N ALA A 177 -21.37 1.63 -14.87
CA ALA A 177 -21.58 1.35 -16.27
C ALA A 177 -20.43 0.49 -16.81
N ALA A 178 -20.75 -0.48 -17.69
CA ALA A 178 -19.77 -1.33 -18.33
C ALA A 178 -19.01 -0.62 -19.48
N SER A 179 -19.63 0.38 -20.09
CA SER A 179 -19.03 1.20 -21.16
C SER A 179 -19.75 2.54 -21.29
N TYR A 180 -19.20 3.46 -22.09
CA TYR A 180 -19.79 4.78 -22.34
C TYR A 180 -20.89 4.77 -23.41
N ASP A 181 -21.01 3.70 -24.17
CA ASP A 181 -21.90 3.59 -25.32
C ASP A 181 -23.03 2.56 -25.14
N SER A 182 -23.22 2.07 -23.91
CA SER A 182 -24.30 1.12 -23.58
C SER A 182 -24.91 1.43 -22.21
N TYR A 183 -26.13 0.90 -22.01
CA TYR A 183 -26.84 0.95 -20.71
C TYR A 183 -26.64 -0.33 -19.87
N HIS A 184 -25.67 -1.16 -20.26
CA HIS A 184 -25.28 -2.31 -19.44
C HIS A 184 -24.36 -1.87 -18.30
N GLY A 185 -24.49 -2.51 -17.16
CA GLY A 185 -23.70 -2.20 -15.97
C GLY A 185 -23.84 -3.26 -14.89
N GLU A 186 -23.23 -3.00 -13.78
CA GLU A 186 -23.26 -3.85 -12.61
C GLU A 186 -23.80 -3.06 -11.42
N ALA A 187 -24.61 -3.70 -10.58
CA ALA A 187 -25.11 -3.15 -9.34
C ALA A 187 -24.70 -4.06 -8.17
N GLY A 188 -24.12 -3.47 -7.13
CA GLY A 188 -23.70 -4.16 -5.91
C GLY A 188 -24.32 -3.50 -4.69
N ALA A 189 -24.84 -4.31 -3.77
CA ALA A 189 -25.30 -3.87 -2.46
C ALA A 189 -24.83 -4.86 -1.40
N MET A 190 -24.67 -4.37 -0.18
CA MET A 190 -24.35 -5.19 0.99
C MET A 190 -25.47 -5.04 2.01
N GLY A 191 -25.93 -6.16 2.55
CA GLY A 191 -26.95 -6.23 3.60
C GLY A 191 -26.50 -7.05 4.79
#